data_4f258e5314e4db6d65d7ec440c64ae42
#
_entry.id   4f258e5314e4db6d65d7ec440c64ae42
#
_cell.length_a   1.000
_cell.length_b   1.000
_cell.length_c   1.000
_cell.angle_alpha   90.00
_cell.angle_beta   90.00
_cell.angle_gamma   90.00
#
_symmetry.space_group_name_H-M   'P 1'
#
loop_
_entity.id
_entity.type
_entity.pdbx_description
1 polymer ?
#
loop_
_entity_poly.entity_id
_entity_poly.type
_entity_poly.pdbx_seq_one_letter_code
_entity_poly.pdbx_strand_id
1 'polypeptide(L)'
;MPNLGRSFIFKLLRHLKNYVGWLLLAFVLLFGQAMCELALPDYMSSLVSEGVAVGDMGFVWRRGLQMLLISLGSVVCAVLVGLLAARIGSGVGRDLRSQVFNKVTSFSTPEFDRFSVSSLITRTTNDITQVQMFCTVLIRLVFYAPVMGVGGILRAAAKSSNMPGMVSTIAVSILIMLVLIGVLMAIVMPRFKRAQKLLDHLNLVARERLSGLMVIRAFNTEAHEEKRFDEANRNLTQNHLFVNRTISLMMPIMNLVMNGVSLVVVWIAAVSASNVADVGNMMAFMQYALQIIMSFMMISLVFVIMPR
;
A
#
# COMPACT_ATOMS: atom_id res chain seq x y z
N MET A 1 17.06 2.57 18.31
CA MET A 1 16.84 1.11 18.14
C MET A 1 16.74 0.75 16.65
N PRO A 2 17.79 0.84 15.86
CA PRO A 2 17.75 0.53 14.42
C PRO A 2 17.86 -0.96 14.07
N ASN A 3 18.22 -1.83 15.03
CA ASN A 3 18.48 -3.24 14.73
C ASN A 3 17.30 -4.21 14.92
N LEU A 4 16.19 -3.80 15.55
CA LEU A 4 15.03 -4.67 15.76
C LEU A 4 14.28 -4.97 14.46
N GLY A 5 14.10 -3.97 13.60
CA GLY A 5 13.38 -4.14 12.32
C GLY A 5 14.12 -5.07 11.36
N ARG A 6 15.45 -4.95 11.23
CA ARG A 6 16.25 -5.85 10.40
C ARG A 6 16.18 -7.30 10.88
N SER A 7 16.31 -7.54 12.19
CA SER A 7 16.21 -8.89 12.76
C SER A 7 14.82 -9.51 12.56
N PHE A 8 13.76 -8.72 12.63
CA PHE A 8 12.37 -9.18 12.41
C PHE A 8 12.14 -9.60 10.96
N ILE A 9 12.55 -8.78 10.00
CA ILE A 9 12.41 -9.08 8.57
C ILE A 9 13.19 -10.33 8.20
N PHE A 10 14.43 -10.49 8.68
CA PHE A 10 15.22 -11.71 8.43
C PHE A 10 14.59 -12.97 9.04
N LYS A 11 14.01 -12.88 10.22
CA LYS A 11 13.29 -14.00 10.85
C LYS A 11 12.03 -14.36 10.05
N LEU A 12 11.27 -13.36 9.58
CA LEU A 12 10.09 -13.55 8.76
C LEU A 12 10.45 -14.22 7.42
N LEU A 13 11.53 -13.75 6.76
CA LEU A 13 12.04 -14.34 5.52
C LEU A 13 12.44 -15.82 5.68
N ARG A 14 12.95 -16.19 6.85
CA ARG A 14 13.26 -17.60 7.16
C ARG A 14 12.02 -18.50 7.17
N HIS A 15 10.87 -17.99 7.66
CA HIS A 15 9.60 -18.72 7.64
C HIS A 15 8.99 -18.78 6.24
N LEU A 16 9.19 -17.72 5.44
CA LEU A 16 8.77 -17.69 4.04
C LEU A 16 9.55 -18.67 3.17
N LYS A 17 10.73 -19.15 3.61
CA LYS A 17 11.53 -20.13 2.85
C LYS A 17 10.75 -21.42 2.55
N ASN A 18 9.86 -21.85 3.44
CA ASN A 18 9.03 -23.03 3.24
C ASN A 18 7.94 -22.82 2.15
N TYR A 19 7.68 -21.57 1.79
CA TYR A 19 6.65 -21.16 0.82
C TYR A 19 7.24 -20.59 -0.47
N VAL A 20 8.56 -20.76 -0.71
CA VAL A 20 9.26 -20.18 -1.88
C VAL A 20 8.61 -20.59 -3.19
N GLY A 21 8.20 -21.87 -3.36
CA GLY A 21 7.53 -22.32 -4.57
C GLY A 21 6.22 -21.56 -4.83
N TRP A 22 5.40 -21.34 -3.80
CA TRP A 22 4.17 -20.57 -3.89
C TRP A 22 4.42 -19.08 -4.11
N LEU A 23 5.51 -18.53 -3.53
CA LEU A 23 5.94 -17.14 -3.75
C LEU A 23 6.41 -16.93 -5.18
N LEU A 24 7.17 -17.85 -5.75
CA LEU A 24 7.59 -17.78 -7.15
C LEU A 24 6.40 -17.85 -8.10
N LEU A 25 5.45 -18.75 -7.83
CA LEU A 25 4.22 -18.83 -8.62
C LEU A 25 3.40 -17.53 -8.50
N ALA A 26 3.27 -16.97 -7.30
CA ALA A 26 2.58 -15.70 -7.09
C ALA A 26 3.29 -14.55 -7.84
N PHE A 27 4.62 -14.54 -7.85
CA PHE A 27 5.40 -13.56 -8.60
C PHE A 27 5.19 -13.67 -10.12
N VAL A 28 5.21 -14.87 -10.68
CA VAL A 28 4.93 -15.11 -12.10
C VAL A 28 3.53 -14.65 -12.48
N LEU A 29 2.52 -14.96 -11.66
CA LEU A 29 1.14 -14.53 -11.89
C LEU A 29 0.97 -13.01 -11.74
N LEU A 30 1.64 -12.37 -10.76
CA LEU A 30 1.67 -10.91 -10.62
C LEU A 30 2.33 -10.23 -11.81
N PHE A 31 3.42 -10.80 -12.31
CA PHE A 31 4.07 -10.31 -13.51
C PHE A 31 3.15 -10.44 -14.72
N GLY A 32 2.49 -11.59 -14.88
CA GLY A 32 1.49 -11.82 -15.93
C GLY A 32 0.32 -10.84 -15.84
N GLN A 33 -0.21 -10.61 -14.63
CA GLN A 33 -1.26 -9.61 -14.37
C GLN A 33 -0.79 -8.22 -14.81
N ALA A 34 0.39 -7.79 -14.38
CA ALA A 34 0.94 -6.48 -14.73
C ALA A 34 1.17 -6.34 -16.25
N MET A 35 1.65 -7.38 -16.92
CA MET A 35 1.82 -7.37 -18.39
C MET A 35 0.48 -7.25 -19.12
N CYS A 36 -0.56 -7.94 -18.67
CA CYS A 36 -1.91 -7.80 -19.21
C CYS A 36 -2.41 -6.36 -19.06
N GLU A 37 -2.29 -5.77 -17.86
CA GLU A 37 -2.74 -4.40 -17.59
C GLU A 37 -1.94 -3.35 -18.36
N LEU A 38 -0.63 -3.54 -18.50
CA LEU A 38 0.25 -2.68 -19.31
C LEU A 38 0.02 -2.81 -20.82
N ALA A 39 -0.61 -3.89 -21.29
CA ALA A 39 -0.94 -4.04 -22.69
C ALA A 39 -2.21 -3.28 -23.09
N LEU A 40 -3.17 -3.09 -22.17
CA LEU A 40 -4.47 -2.47 -22.47
C LEU A 40 -4.35 -1.07 -23.09
N PRO A 41 -3.50 -0.15 -22.64
CA PRO A 41 -3.32 1.15 -23.27
C PRO A 41 -2.84 1.05 -24.72
N ASP A 42 -1.97 0.08 -25.05
CA ASP A 42 -1.52 -0.13 -26.42
C ASP A 42 -2.64 -0.59 -27.36
N TYR A 43 -3.48 -1.51 -26.88
CA TYR A 43 -4.66 -1.93 -27.63
C TYR A 43 -5.67 -0.79 -27.80
N MET A 44 -5.86 0.05 -26.78
CA MET A 44 -6.70 1.23 -26.87
C MET A 44 -6.16 2.23 -27.90
N SER A 45 -4.85 2.47 -27.92
CA SER A 45 -4.21 3.31 -28.91
C SER A 45 -4.47 2.80 -30.34
N SER A 46 -4.25 1.51 -30.60
CA SER A 46 -4.46 0.93 -31.93
C SER A 46 -5.95 0.91 -32.31
N LEU A 47 -6.87 0.69 -31.36
CA LEU A 47 -8.31 0.75 -31.59
C LEU A 47 -8.73 2.14 -32.08
N VAL A 48 -8.22 3.20 -31.49
CA VAL A 48 -8.54 4.59 -31.88
C VAL A 48 -7.90 4.95 -33.20
N SER A 49 -6.58 4.68 -33.37
CA SER A 49 -5.81 5.12 -34.54
C SER A 49 -6.10 4.33 -35.81
N GLU A 50 -6.36 3.03 -35.71
CA GLU A 50 -6.54 2.13 -36.86
C GLU A 50 -8.00 1.70 -37.06
N GLY A 51 -8.80 1.71 -35.99
CA GLY A 51 -10.22 1.31 -36.05
C GLY A 51 -11.14 2.50 -36.21
N VAL A 52 -11.21 3.35 -35.20
CA VAL A 52 -12.18 4.48 -35.17
C VAL A 52 -11.84 5.51 -36.25
N ALA A 53 -10.57 5.85 -36.42
CA ALA A 53 -10.11 6.85 -37.39
C ALA A 53 -10.39 6.46 -38.85
N VAL A 54 -10.33 5.17 -39.14
CA VAL A 54 -10.55 4.62 -40.51
C VAL A 54 -12.01 4.21 -40.70
N GLY A 55 -12.79 4.10 -39.61
CA GLY A 55 -14.19 3.66 -39.64
C GLY A 55 -14.37 2.15 -39.82
N ASP A 56 -13.31 1.34 -39.59
CA ASP A 56 -13.39 -0.11 -39.68
C ASP A 56 -13.99 -0.72 -38.40
N MET A 57 -15.30 -0.92 -38.41
CA MET A 57 -16.03 -1.55 -37.31
C MET A 57 -15.59 -3.00 -37.05
N GLY A 58 -15.14 -3.72 -38.07
CA GLY A 58 -14.64 -5.10 -37.92
C GLY A 58 -13.36 -5.14 -37.10
N PHE A 59 -12.46 -4.19 -37.35
CA PHE A 59 -11.23 -4.02 -36.55
C PHE A 59 -11.54 -3.61 -35.10
N VAL A 60 -12.50 -2.65 -34.92
CA VAL A 60 -12.91 -2.21 -33.57
C VAL A 60 -13.44 -3.38 -32.74
N TRP A 61 -14.34 -4.21 -33.31
CA TRP A 61 -14.89 -5.37 -32.62
C TRP A 61 -13.79 -6.40 -32.26
N ARG A 62 -12.87 -6.68 -33.18
CA ARG A 62 -11.76 -7.62 -32.94
C ARG A 62 -10.83 -7.13 -31.85
N ARG A 63 -10.44 -5.84 -31.87
CA ARG A 63 -9.58 -5.24 -30.84
C ARG A 63 -10.29 -5.14 -29.50
N GLY A 64 -11.58 -4.78 -29.49
CA GLY A 64 -12.40 -4.77 -28.27
C GLY A 64 -12.49 -6.15 -27.61
N LEU A 65 -12.70 -7.21 -28.41
CA LEU A 65 -12.69 -8.58 -27.89
C LEU A 65 -11.32 -8.98 -27.33
N GLN A 66 -10.21 -8.62 -28.00
CA GLN A 66 -8.86 -8.85 -27.48
C GLN A 66 -8.63 -8.15 -26.14
N MET A 67 -9.04 -6.88 -26.01
CA MET A 67 -8.96 -6.14 -24.74
C MET A 67 -9.76 -6.83 -23.63
N LEU A 68 -10.96 -7.33 -23.96
CA LEU A 68 -11.80 -8.06 -23.02
C LEU A 68 -11.13 -9.35 -22.55
N LEU A 69 -10.54 -10.14 -23.46
CA LEU A 69 -9.85 -11.36 -23.13
C LEU A 69 -8.60 -11.10 -22.27
N ILE A 70 -7.82 -10.06 -22.57
CA ILE A 70 -6.67 -9.65 -21.79
C ILE A 70 -7.09 -9.19 -20.38
N SER A 71 -8.16 -8.39 -20.29
CA SER A 71 -8.72 -7.98 -19.00
C SER A 71 -9.19 -9.17 -18.18
N LEU A 72 -9.85 -10.14 -18.80
CA LEU A 72 -10.27 -11.38 -18.15
C LEU A 72 -9.06 -12.17 -17.64
N GLY A 73 -8.00 -12.26 -18.45
CA GLY A 73 -6.72 -12.86 -18.06
C GLY A 73 -6.09 -12.17 -16.84
N SER A 74 -6.10 -10.83 -16.81
CA SER A 74 -5.64 -10.04 -15.65
C SER A 74 -6.47 -10.37 -14.40
N VAL A 75 -7.79 -10.43 -14.51
CA VAL A 75 -8.68 -10.77 -13.38
C VAL A 75 -8.40 -12.18 -12.86
N VAL A 76 -8.23 -13.16 -13.73
CA VAL A 76 -7.89 -14.54 -13.34
C VAL A 76 -6.55 -14.56 -12.60
N CYS A 77 -5.52 -13.90 -13.13
CA CYS A 77 -4.23 -13.78 -12.44
C CYS A 77 -4.39 -13.10 -11.07
N ALA A 78 -5.17 -12.01 -10.96
CA ALA A 78 -5.40 -11.30 -9.71
C ALA A 78 -6.08 -12.16 -8.65
N VAL A 79 -7.07 -12.97 -9.04
CA VAL A 79 -7.77 -13.91 -8.14
C VAL A 79 -6.81 -15.00 -7.67
N LEU A 80 -6.05 -15.60 -8.58
CA LEU A 80 -5.07 -16.64 -8.23
C LEU A 80 -3.99 -16.11 -7.29
N VAL A 81 -3.48 -14.91 -7.54
CA VAL A 81 -2.53 -14.23 -6.64
C VAL A 81 -3.15 -13.98 -5.27
N GLY A 82 -4.41 -13.54 -5.22
CA GLY A 82 -5.13 -13.34 -3.96
C GLY A 82 -5.25 -14.63 -3.15
N LEU A 83 -5.59 -15.75 -3.81
CA LEU A 83 -5.67 -17.07 -3.19
C LEU A 83 -4.30 -17.55 -2.68
N LEU A 84 -3.25 -17.38 -3.49
CA LEU A 84 -1.88 -17.74 -3.10
C LEU A 84 -1.38 -16.90 -1.93
N ALA A 85 -1.57 -15.59 -1.96
CA ALA A 85 -1.18 -14.69 -0.88
C ALA A 85 -1.91 -15.03 0.43
N ALA A 86 -3.21 -15.32 0.36
CA ALA A 86 -3.99 -15.76 1.51
C ALA A 86 -3.49 -17.10 2.06
N ARG A 87 -3.19 -18.08 1.19
CA ARG A 87 -2.65 -19.38 1.56
C ARG A 87 -1.27 -19.27 2.22
N ILE A 88 -0.38 -18.45 1.66
CA ILE A 88 0.96 -18.20 2.22
C ILE A 88 0.82 -17.50 3.57
N GLY A 89 0.05 -16.41 3.66
CA GLY A 89 -0.15 -15.67 4.90
C GLY A 89 -0.74 -16.54 6.01
N SER A 90 -1.78 -17.33 5.71
CA SER A 90 -2.40 -18.26 6.68
C SER A 90 -1.46 -19.39 7.08
N GLY A 91 -0.64 -19.90 6.15
CA GLY A 91 0.38 -20.89 6.42
C GLY A 91 1.45 -20.38 7.38
N VAL A 92 1.98 -19.19 7.11
CA VAL A 92 2.94 -18.51 8.02
C VAL A 92 2.32 -18.27 9.39
N GLY A 93 1.06 -17.81 9.45
CA GLY A 93 0.34 -17.62 10.71
C GLY A 93 0.19 -18.91 11.51
N ARG A 94 -0.17 -20.03 10.83
CA ARG A 94 -0.24 -21.35 11.46
C ARG A 94 1.10 -21.78 12.04
N ASP A 95 2.16 -21.68 11.25
CA ASP A 95 3.49 -22.12 11.64
C ASP A 95 4.03 -21.30 12.82
N LEU A 96 3.78 -19.98 12.82
CA LEU A 96 4.12 -19.09 13.94
C LEU A 96 3.34 -19.45 15.21
N ARG A 97 2.02 -19.70 15.11
CA ARG A 97 1.20 -20.09 16.27
C ARG A 97 1.73 -21.40 16.88
N SER A 98 2.02 -22.40 16.04
CA SER A 98 2.58 -23.67 16.51
C SER A 98 3.93 -23.48 17.22
N GLN A 99 4.83 -22.66 16.66
CA GLN A 99 6.14 -22.41 17.26
C GLN A 99 6.03 -21.64 18.57
N VAL A 100 5.17 -20.61 18.64
CA VAL A 100 4.98 -19.85 19.88
C VAL A 100 4.33 -20.74 20.95
N PHE A 101 3.33 -21.54 20.60
CA PHE A 101 2.69 -22.46 21.53
C PHE A 101 3.69 -23.48 22.08
N ASN A 102 4.44 -24.13 21.20
CA ASN A 102 5.48 -25.10 21.63
C ASN A 102 6.56 -24.45 22.49
N LYS A 103 6.93 -23.19 22.20
CA LYS A 103 7.89 -22.47 23.02
C LYS A 103 7.33 -22.14 24.40
N VAL A 104 6.08 -21.68 24.47
CA VAL A 104 5.42 -21.35 25.75
C VAL A 104 5.24 -22.60 26.61
N THR A 105 4.85 -23.73 26.02
CA THR A 105 4.70 -25.00 26.76
C THR A 105 6.06 -25.58 27.23
N SER A 106 7.17 -25.16 26.62
CA SER A 106 8.53 -25.55 27.07
C SER A 106 9.13 -24.62 28.12
N PHE A 107 8.41 -23.56 28.56
CA PHE A 107 8.91 -22.65 29.60
C PHE A 107 9.00 -23.36 30.96
N SER A 108 10.07 -23.07 31.69
CA SER A 108 10.16 -23.37 33.12
C SER A 108 9.22 -22.45 33.91
N THR A 109 8.82 -22.87 35.11
CA THR A 109 7.96 -22.07 36.00
C THR A 109 8.47 -20.62 36.18
N PRO A 110 9.76 -20.36 36.44
CA PRO A 110 10.27 -19.00 36.59
C PRO A 110 10.25 -18.18 35.26
N GLU A 111 10.29 -18.85 34.09
CA GLU A 111 10.16 -18.17 32.79
C GLU A 111 8.71 -17.82 32.53
N PHE A 112 7.78 -18.71 32.87
CA PHE A 112 6.34 -18.48 32.69
C PHE A 112 5.85 -17.33 33.58
N ASP A 113 6.33 -17.24 34.82
CA ASP A 113 5.94 -16.19 35.77
C ASP A 113 6.39 -14.77 35.35
N ARG A 114 7.35 -14.66 34.41
CA ARG A 114 7.75 -13.37 33.81
C ARG A 114 6.71 -12.79 32.83
N PHE A 115 5.78 -13.58 32.37
CA PHE A 115 4.78 -13.18 31.40
C PHE A 115 3.38 -13.31 32.00
N SER A 116 2.53 -12.31 31.80
CA SER A 116 1.10 -12.47 32.13
C SER A 116 0.44 -13.40 31.12
N VAL A 117 -0.48 -14.24 31.58
CA VAL A 117 -1.27 -15.15 30.71
C VAL A 117 -1.96 -14.38 29.59
N SER A 118 -2.54 -13.21 29.92
CA SER A 118 -3.18 -12.33 28.93
C SER A 118 -2.22 -11.88 27.82
N SER A 119 -0.97 -11.55 28.17
CA SER A 119 0.06 -11.18 27.19
C SER A 119 0.42 -12.34 26.26
N LEU A 120 0.55 -13.55 26.81
CA LEU A 120 0.84 -14.75 26.01
C LEU A 120 -0.31 -15.07 25.05
N ILE A 121 -1.57 -14.95 25.51
CA ILE A 121 -2.75 -15.13 24.66
C ILE A 121 -2.74 -14.10 23.51
N THR A 122 -2.56 -12.82 23.81
CA THR A 122 -2.53 -11.74 22.80
C THR A 122 -1.44 -11.98 21.76
N ARG A 123 -0.24 -12.38 22.19
CA ARG A 123 0.87 -12.71 21.27
C ARG A 123 0.58 -13.90 20.38
N THR A 124 -0.09 -14.92 20.92
CA THR A 124 -0.39 -16.16 20.18
C THR A 124 -1.56 -15.97 19.20
N THR A 125 -2.45 -15.02 19.47
CA THR A 125 -3.66 -14.78 18.66
C THR A 125 -3.52 -13.52 17.80
N ASN A 126 -3.65 -12.35 18.42
CA ASN A 126 -3.78 -11.07 17.70
C ASN A 126 -2.49 -10.67 16.98
N ASP A 127 -1.32 -10.75 17.65
CA ASP A 127 -0.06 -10.32 17.05
C ASP A 127 0.29 -11.19 15.82
N ILE A 128 0.07 -12.50 15.91
CA ILE A 128 0.30 -13.39 14.77
C ILE A 128 -0.71 -13.13 13.64
N THR A 129 -1.95 -12.78 13.97
CA THR A 129 -2.94 -12.42 12.95
C THR A 129 -2.54 -11.13 12.22
N GLN A 130 -1.96 -10.15 12.92
CA GLN A 130 -1.41 -8.95 12.28
C GLN A 130 -0.24 -9.28 11.35
N VAL A 131 0.69 -10.14 11.78
CA VAL A 131 1.80 -10.63 10.93
C VAL A 131 1.26 -11.36 9.70
N GLN A 132 0.24 -12.20 9.85
CA GLN A 132 -0.43 -12.90 8.74
C GLN A 132 -1.01 -11.91 7.72
N MET A 133 -1.77 -10.92 8.18
CA MET A 133 -2.35 -9.88 7.31
C MET A 133 -1.25 -9.07 6.61
N PHE A 134 -0.21 -8.69 7.35
CA PHE A 134 0.93 -7.97 6.79
C PHE A 134 1.61 -8.76 5.68
N CYS A 135 1.89 -10.06 5.88
CA CYS A 135 2.46 -10.92 4.85
C CYS A 135 1.59 -10.98 3.59
N THR A 136 0.26 -11.13 3.75
CA THR A 136 -0.68 -11.21 2.63
C THR A 136 -0.66 -9.94 1.78
N VAL A 137 -0.68 -8.77 2.44
CA VAL A 137 -0.67 -7.46 1.76
C VAL A 137 0.69 -7.18 1.14
N LEU A 138 1.78 -7.51 1.84
CA LEU A 138 3.15 -7.24 1.40
C LEU A 138 3.49 -8.00 0.10
N ILE A 139 3.12 -9.28 -0.01
CA ILE A 139 3.35 -10.09 -1.21
C ILE A 139 2.78 -9.38 -2.43
N ARG A 140 1.58 -8.85 -2.32
CA ARG A 140 0.89 -8.16 -3.41
C ARG A 140 1.51 -6.80 -3.73
N LEU A 141 1.77 -5.97 -2.72
CA LEU A 141 2.27 -4.60 -2.91
C LEU A 141 3.72 -4.54 -3.36
N VAL A 142 4.61 -5.35 -2.76
CA VAL A 142 6.06 -5.30 -3.02
C VAL A 142 6.41 -5.78 -4.42
N PHE A 143 5.66 -6.72 -4.98
CA PHE A 143 5.95 -7.25 -6.30
C PHE A 143 5.18 -6.52 -7.41
N TYR A 144 3.90 -6.22 -7.20
CA TYR A 144 3.07 -5.63 -8.24
C TYR A 144 3.41 -4.17 -8.52
N ALA A 145 3.57 -3.35 -7.49
CA ALA A 145 3.76 -1.91 -7.69
C ALA A 145 5.06 -1.55 -8.44
N PRO A 146 6.25 -2.15 -8.15
CA PRO A 146 7.45 -1.89 -8.94
C PRO A 146 7.32 -2.34 -10.39
N VAL A 147 6.69 -3.49 -10.66
CA VAL A 147 6.50 -3.99 -12.03
C VAL A 147 5.60 -3.04 -12.82
N MET A 148 4.50 -2.58 -12.22
CA MET A 148 3.61 -1.59 -12.84
C MET A 148 4.29 -0.24 -13.03
N GLY A 149 5.04 0.25 -12.04
CA GLY A 149 5.75 1.52 -12.13
C GLY A 149 6.82 1.52 -13.22
N VAL A 150 7.72 0.55 -13.18
CA VAL A 150 8.81 0.44 -14.17
C VAL A 150 8.26 0.11 -15.56
N GLY A 151 7.34 -0.86 -15.65
CA GLY A 151 6.71 -1.23 -16.91
C GLY A 151 5.94 -0.08 -17.55
N GLY A 152 5.20 0.68 -16.74
CA GLY A 152 4.49 1.89 -17.18
C GLY A 152 5.44 2.95 -17.74
N ILE A 153 6.56 3.22 -17.03
CA ILE A 153 7.56 4.18 -17.48
C ILE A 153 8.16 3.75 -18.83
N LEU A 154 8.56 2.47 -18.97
CA LEU A 154 9.15 1.95 -20.21
C LEU A 154 8.17 2.02 -21.38
N ARG A 155 6.90 1.64 -21.17
CA ARG A 155 5.86 1.70 -22.21
C ARG A 155 5.51 3.14 -22.59
N ALA A 156 5.39 4.02 -21.62
CA ALA A 156 5.13 5.44 -21.88
C ALA A 156 6.29 6.09 -22.64
N ALA A 157 7.55 5.79 -22.28
CA ALA A 157 8.72 6.28 -23.01
C ALA A 157 8.75 5.79 -24.47
N ALA A 158 8.39 4.52 -24.71
CA ALA A 158 8.32 3.96 -26.06
C ALA A 158 7.26 4.64 -26.92
N LYS A 159 6.12 5.08 -26.35
CA LYS A 159 5.04 5.77 -27.07
C LYS A 159 5.28 7.26 -27.31
N SER A 160 6.24 7.85 -26.62
CA SER A 160 6.52 9.29 -26.69
C SER A 160 7.52 9.68 -27.78
N SER A 161 8.03 8.72 -28.56
CA SER A 161 9.10 8.95 -29.57
C SER A 161 8.74 10.03 -30.60
N ASN A 162 7.46 10.23 -30.90
CA ASN A 162 6.98 11.21 -31.88
C ASN A 162 6.47 12.52 -31.27
N MET A 163 6.42 12.65 -29.93
CA MET A 163 5.90 13.85 -29.25
C MET A 163 6.92 14.35 -28.21
N PRO A 164 7.77 15.34 -28.57
CA PRO A 164 8.69 15.93 -27.62
C PRO A 164 7.92 16.59 -26.47
N GLY A 165 8.37 16.36 -25.25
CA GLY A 165 7.71 16.87 -24.03
C GLY A 165 6.89 15.83 -23.25
N MET A 166 6.44 14.73 -23.84
CA MET A 166 5.69 13.71 -23.11
C MET A 166 6.55 12.97 -22.07
N VAL A 167 7.81 12.62 -22.42
CA VAL A 167 8.74 11.99 -21.45
C VAL A 167 9.04 12.91 -20.29
N SER A 168 9.28 14.20 -20.57
CA SER A 168 9.51 15.19 -19.50
C SER A 168 8.31 15.37 -18.59
N THR A 169 7.10 15.28 -19.10
CA THR A 169 5.88 15.34 -18.31
C THR A 169 5.79 14.18 -17.30
N ILE A 170 6.14 12.95 -17.74
CA ILE A 170 6.21 11.80 -16.80
C ILE A 170 7.31 12.01 -15.76
N ALA A 171 8.51 12.40 -16.20
CA ALA A 171 9.64 12.61 -15.30
C ALA A 171 9.33 13.66 -14.23
N VAL A 172 8.72 14.78 -14.62
CA VAL A 172 8.28 15.84 -13.71
C VAL A 172 7.16 15.33 -12.78
N SER A 173 6.20 14.57 -13.30
CA SER A 173 5.11 13.99 -12.50
C SER A 173 5.66 13.04 -11.44
N ILE A 174 6.60 12.16 -11.79
CA ILE A 174 7.24 11.24 -10.85
C ILE A 174 8.01 12.04 -9.79
N LEU A 175 8.75 13.08 -10.20
CA LEU A 175 9.48 13.94 -9.27
C LEU A 175 8.54 14.62 -8.28
N ILE A 176 7.45 15.21 -8.77
CA ILE A 176 6.43 15.84 -7.93
C ILE A 176 5.86 14.82 -6.94
N MET A 177 5.55 13.60 -7.41
CA MET A 177 5.02 12.54 -6.56
C MET A 177 6.01 12.11 -5.48
N LEU A 178 7.29 11.92 -5.83
CA LEU A 178 8.33 11.56 -4.87
C LEU A 178 8.53 12.64 -3.81
N VAL A 179 8.58 13.90 -4.22
CA VAL A 179 8.68 15.05 -3.30
C VAL A 179 7.47 15.08 -2.38
N LEU A 180 6.28 14.96 -2.92
CA LEU A 180 5.03 15.00 -2.16
C LEU A 180 4.93 13.87 -1.14
N ILE A 181 5.25 12.63 -1.55
CA ILE A 181 5.30 11.48 -0.64
C ILE A 181 6.38 11.69 0.43
N GLY A 182 7.56 12.17 0.04
CA GLY A 182 8.66 12.46 0.96
C GLY A 182 8.28 13.51 2.01
N VAL A 183 7.65 14.60 1.61
CA VAL A 183 7.16 15.65 2.51
C VAL A 183 6.07 15.11 3.45
N LEU A 184 5.09 14.38 2.93
CA LEU A 184 4.04 13.77 3.75
C LEU A 184 4.65 12.82 4.78
N MET A 185 5.59 11.96 4.38
CA MET A 185 6.26 11.04 5.28
C MET A 185 7.08 11.78 6.36
N ALA A 186 7.81 12.84 5.97
CA ALA A 186 8.58 13.66 6.92
C ALA A 186 7.69 14.33 7.98
N ILE A 187 6.46 14.71 7.62
CA ILE A 187 5.49 15.34 8.52
C ILE A 187 4.79 14.28 9.40
N VAL A 188 4.36 13.18 8.80
CA VAL A 188 3.48 12.20 9.46
C VAL A 188 4.26 11.23 10.36
N MET A 189 5.46 10.77 9.96
CA MET A 189 6.23 9.78 10.70
C MET A 189 6.59 10.21 12.15
N PRO A 190 7.06 11.44 12.43
CA PRO A 190 7.32 11.87 13.80
C PRO A 190 6.04 11.96 14.64
N ARG A 191 4.90 12.28 14.00
CA ARG A 191 3.60 12.33 14.68
C ARG A 191 3.07 10.95 15.04
N PHE A 192 3.34 9.93 14.23
CA PHE A 192 3.03 8.52 14.60
C PHE A 192 3.82 8.08 15.84
N LYS A 193 5.12 8.39 15.90
CA LYS A 193 5.93 8.08 17.10
C LYS A 193 5.42 8.82 18.34
N ARG A 194 4.95 10.06 18.17
CA ARG A 194 4.35 10.83 19.27
C ARG A 194 3.00 10.26 19.69
N ALA A 195 2.18 9.81 18.73
CA ALA A 195 0.90 9.15 19.01
C ALA A 195 1.07 7.93 19.92
N GLN A 196 2.08 7.10 19.66
CA GLN A 196 2.38 5.94 20.49
C GLN A 196 2.71 6.34 21.93
N LYS A 197 3.57 7.34 22.13
CA LYS A 197 3.90 7.85 23.48
C LYS A 197 2.68 8.42 24.21
N LEU A 198 1.80 9.14 23.48
CA LEU A 198 0.58 9.69 24.06
C LEU A 198 -0.43 8.61 24.43
N LEU A 199 -0.51 7.54 23.60
CA LEU A 199 -1.34 6.38 23.89
C LEU A 199 -0.83 5.63 25.13
N ASP A 200 0.49 5.43 25.25
CA ASP A 200 1.11 4.80 26.41
C ASP A 200 0.83 5.62 27.69
N HIS A 201 0.90 6.95 27.61
CA HIS A 201 0.57 7.85 28.71
C HIS A 201 -0.91 7.78 29.08
N LEU A 202 -1.83 7.79 28.11
CA LEU A 202 -3.27 7.63 28.34
C LEU A 202 -3.58 6.29 29.05
N ASN A 203 -2.94 5.20 28.57
CA ASN A 203 -3.09 3.88 29.17
C ASN A 203 -2.55 3.84 30.61
N LEU A 204 -1.45 4.56 30.90
CA LEU A 204 -0.91 4.69 32.26
C LEU A 204 -1.93 5.39 33.16
N VAL A 205 -2.46 6.55 32.78
CA VAL A 205 -3.44 7.31 33.54
C VAL A 205 -4.72 6.48 33.78
N ALA A 206 -5.20 5.78 32.74
CA ALA A 206 -6.36 4.91 32.86
C ALA A 206 -6.12 3.75 33.83
N ARG A 207 -4.94 3.13 33.79
CA ARG A 207 -4.56 2.04 34.71
C ARG A 207 -4.44 2.52 36.15
N GLU A 208 -3.80 3.65 36.38
CA GLU A 208 -3.67 4.26 37.71
C GLU A 208 -5.06 4.55 38.32
N ARG A 209 -5.97 5.13 37.53
CA ARG A 209 -7.36 5.41 37.93
C ARG A 209 -8.12 4.13 38.30
N LEU A 210 -8.02 3.09 37.46
CA LEU A 210 -8.73 1.82 37.72
C LEU A 210 -8.17 1.10 38.96
N SER A 211 -6.85 1.11 39.14
CA SER A 211 -6.21 0.48 40.30
C SER A 211 -6.45 1.27 41.59
N GLY A 212 -6.52 2.61 41.50
CA GLY A 212 -6.74 3.51 42.62
C GLY A 212 -8.20 3.87 42.92
N LEU A 213 -9.18 3.22 42.27
CA LEU A 213 -10.57 3.63 42.28
C LEU A 213 -11.14 3.77 43.70
N MET A 214 -10.78 2.87 44.62
CA MET A 214 -11.23 2.91 46.02
C MET A 214 -10.66 4.14 46.74
N VAL A 215 -9.40 4.49 46.50
CA VAL A 215 -8.74 5.66 47.07
C VAL A 215 -9.36 6.96 46.52
N ILE A 216 -9.57 7.03 45.22
CA ILE A 216 -10.21 8.17 44.56
C ILE A 216 -11.59 8.47 45.18
N ARG A 217 -12.41 7.43 45.38
CA ARG A 217 -13.72 7.55 46.00
C ARG A 217 -13.63 7.92 47.48
N ALA A 218 -12.69 7.36 48.23
CA ALA A 218 -12.51 7.64 49.65
C ALA A 218 -12.14 9.11 49.89
N PHE A 219 -11.33 9.71 48.97
CA PHE A 219 -10.92 11.10 49.07
C PHE A 219 -11.72 12.08 48.22
N ASN A 220 -12.79 11.62 47.53
CA ASN A 220 -13.67 12.42 46.66
C ASN A 220 -12.89 13.26 45.63
N THR A 221 -11.91 12.62 44.98
CA THR A 221 -11.00 13.27 43.98
C THR A 221 -11.33 12.89 42.54
N GLU A 222 -12.54 12.41 42.24
CA GLU A 222 -12.99 11.98 40.93
C GLU A 222 -12.84 13.08 39.88
N ALA A 223 -13.23 14.31 40.20
CA ALA A 223 -13.14 15.45 39.28
C ALA A 223 -11.68 15.79 38.89
N HIS A 224 -10.71 15.59 39.81
CA HIS A 224 -9.29 15.78 39.52
C HIS A 224 -8.77 14.72 38.53
N GLU A 225 -9.11 13.46 38.79
CA GLU A 225 -8.70 12.35 37.91
C GLU A 225 -9.38 12.38 36.55
N GLU A 226 -10.63 12.86 36.48
CA GLU A 226 -11.33 13.08 35.22
C GLU A 226 -10.62 14.13 34.38
N LYS A 227 -10.25 15.27 34.95
CA LYS A 227 -9.49 16.32 34.28
C LYS A 227 -8.15 15.80 33.78
N ARG A 228 -7.42 15.03 34.58
CA ARG A 228 -6.13 14.45 34.19
C ARG A 228 -6.28 13.47 33.02
N PHE A 229 -7.33 12.64 33.01
CA PHE A 229 -7.64 11.75 31.90
C PHE A 229 -8.02 12.55 30.64
N ASP A 230 -8.88 13.58 30.78
CA ASP A 230 -9.29 14.42 29.65
C ASP A 230 -8.10 15.14 29.01
N GLU A 231 -7.15 15.65 29.79
CA GLU A 231 -5.92 16.27 29.26
C GLU A 231 -5.10 15.27 28.43
N ALA A 232 -4.91 14.05 28.95
CA ALA A 232 -4.19 13.01 28.22
C ALA A 232 -4.94 12.59 26.93
N ASN A 233 -6.24 12.42 27.00
CA ASN A 233 -7.11 12.08 25.87
C ASN A 233 -7.12 13.21 24.82
N ARG A 234 -7.24 14.46 25.23
CA ARG A 234 -7.20 15.63 24.35
C ARG A 234 -5.88 15.74 23.58
N ASN A 235 -4.75 15.49 24.25
CA ASN A 235 -3.43 15.52 23.63
C ASN A 235 -3.31 14.41 22.56
N LEU A 236 -3.77 13.22 22.84
CA LEU A 236 -3.81 12.11 21.89
C LEU A 236 -4.73 12.43 20.71
N THR A 237 -5.94 12.90 20.99
CA THR A 237 -6.93 13.27 19.98
C THR A 237 -6.41 14.36 19.04
N GLN A 238 -5.80 15.43 19.56
CA GLN A 238 -5.22 16.49 18.74
C GLN A 238 -4.12 15.98 17.82
N ASN A 239 -3.27 15.08 18.34
CA ASN A 239 -2.22 14.46 17.52
C ASN A 239 -2.81 13.57 16.42
N HIS A 240 -3.83 12.77 16.72
CA HIS A 240 -4.53 11.95 15.74
C HIS A 240 -5.27 12.78 14.69
N LEU A 241 -5.94 13.87 15.10
CA LEU A 241 -6.60 14.81 14.19
C LEU A 241 -5.60 15.41 13.20
N PHE A 242 -4.42 15.83 13.69
CA PHE A 242 -3.37 16.33 12.81
C PHE A 242 -2.93 15.29 11.78
N VAL A 243 -2.63 14.08 12.24
CA VAL A 243 -2.23 12.96 11.36
C VAL A 243 -3.31 12.66 10.34
N ASN A 244 -4.56 12.48 10.78
CA ASN A 244 -5.68 12.14 9.90
C ASN A 244 -5.97 13.26 8.89
N ARG A 245 -5.95 14.53 9.29
CA ARG A 245 -6.10 15.68 8.38
C ARG A 245 -4.99 15.71 7.32
N THR A 246 -3.75 15.45 7.72
CA THR A 246 -2.61 15.41 6.79
C THR A 246 -2.74 14.24 5.80
N ILE A 247 -3.14 13.05 6.26
CA ILE A 247 -3.36 11.90 5.39
C ILE A 247 -4.57 12.11 4.47
N SER A 248 -5.65 12.74 4.97
CA SER A 248 -6.84 13.04 4.16
C SER A 248 -6.56 13.99 3.00
N LEU A 249 -5.57 14.88 3.11
CA LEU A 249 -5.13 15.73 2.02
C LEU A 249 -4.42 14.95 0.90
N MET A 250 -3.93 13.76 1.17
CA MET A 250 -3.20 12.94 0.20
C MET A 250 -4.05 12.66 -1.05
N MET A 251 -5.30 12.20 -0.88
CA MET A 251 -6.19 11.89 -2.01
C MET A 251 -6.52 13.10 -2.90
N PRO A 252 -6.94 14.27 -2.37
CA PRO A 252 -7.16 15.47 -3.19
C PRO A 252 -5.90 15.92 -3.94
N ILE A 253 -4.74 15.89 -3.29
CA ILE A 253 -3.48 16.30 -3.92
C ILE A 253 -3.10 15.32 -5.04
N MET A 254 -3.23 14.00 -4.81
CA MET A 254 -3.00 12.99 -5.83
C MET A 254 -3.92 13.19 -7.05
N ASN A 255 -5.21 13.45 -6.81
CA ASN A 255 -6.16 13.76 -7.88
C ASN A 255 -5.77 15.03 -8.64
N LEU A 256 -5.29 16.05 -7.94
CA LEU A 256 -4.82 17.28 -8.59
C LEU A 256 -3.59 17.01 -9.48
N VAL A 257 -2.63 16.22 -9.01
CA VAL A 257 -1.45 15.82 -9.82
C VAL A 257 -1.93 15.00 -11.02
N MET A 258 -2.81 14.03 -10.83
CA MET A 258 -3.33 13.16 -11.89
C MET A 258 -4.06 13.95 -12.98
N ASN A 259 -4.97 14.85 -12.60
CA ASN A 259 -5.69 15.70 -13.52
C ASN A 259 -4.76 16.75 -14.17
N GLY A 260 -3.80 17.29 -13.42
CA GLY A 260 -2.78 18.19 -13.94
C GLY A 260 -1.92 17.54 -15.01
N VAL A 261 -1.46 16.32 -14.80
CA VAL A 261 -0.71 15.53 -15.80
C VAL A 261 -1.57 15.29 -17.03
N SER A 262 -2.83 14.90 -16.86
CA SER A 262 -3.76 14.69 -17.98
C SER A 262 -3.95 15.97 -18.80
N LEU A 263 -4.09 17.12 -18.14
CA LEU A 263 -4.24 18.42 -18.82
C LEU A 263 -2.98 18.79 -19.60
N VAL A 264 -1.79 18.62 -19.01
CA VAL A 264 -0.50 18.89 -19.68
C VAL A 264 -0.31 17.96 -20.88
N VAL A 265 -0.65 16.68 -20.77
CA VAL A 265 -0.59 15.72 -21.88
C VAL A 265 -1.50 16.12 -23.02
N VAL A 266 -2.76 16.49 -22.71
CA VAL A 266 -3.71 16.98 -23.72
C VAL A 266 -3.20 18.25 -24.38
N TRP A 267 -2.63 19.19 -23.61
CA TRP A 267 -2.05 20.42 -24.15
C TRP A 267 -0.89 20.13 -25.11
N ILE A 268 0.06 19.27 -24.72
CA ILE A 268 1.19 18.89 -25.58
C ILE A 268 0.66 18.21 -26.84
N ALA A 269 -0.30 17.30 -26.73
CA ALA A 269 -0.89 16.64 -27.88
C ALA A 269 -1.60 17.63 -28.80
N ALA A 270 -2.37 18.58 -28.28
CA ALA A 270 -3.07 19.60 -29.08
C ALA A 270 -2.11 20.48 -29.89
N VAL A 271 -0.91 20.74 -29.36
CA VAL A 271 0.11 21.55 -30.03
C VAL A 271 0.98 20.72 -31.00
N SER A 272 1.22 19.44 -30.69
CA SER A 272 2.21 18.60 -31.39
C SER A 272 1.60 17.51 -32.26
N ALA A 273 0.31 17.17 -32.09
CA ALA A 273 -0.33 16.12 -32.87
C ALA A 273 -0.53 16.55 -34.31
N SER A 274 0.04 15.79 -35.23
CA SER A 274 -0.10 16.01 -36.68
C SER A 274 -1.04 14.99 -37.32
N ASN A 275 -1.30 13.85 -36.67
CA ASN A 275 -2.06 12.74 -37.22
C ASN A 275 -3.01 12.13 -36.17
N VAL A 276 -4.02 11.40 -36.63
CA VAL A 276 -4.97 10.68 -35.74
C VAL A 276 -4.28 9.60 -34.90
N ALA A 277 -3.19 9.02 -35.40
CA ALA A 277 -2.36 8.08 -34.63
C ALA A 277 -1.79 8.71 -33.34
N ASP A 278 -1.51 10.01 -33.36
CA ASP A 278 -1.03 10.75 -32.21
C ASP A 278 -2.07 10.86 -31.11
N VAL A 279 -3.36 10.94 -31.48
CA VAL A 279 -4.47 10.93 -30.51
C VAL A 279 -4.56 9.57 -29.78
N GLY A 280 -4.42 8.47 -30.51
CA GLY A 280 -4.37 7.14 -29.91
C GLY A 280 -3.19 6.97 -28.95
N ASN A 281 -1.99 7.46 -29.33
CA ASN A 281 -0.80 7.45 -28.49
C ASN A 281 -0.96 8.34 -27.25
N MET A 282 -1.58 9.50 -27.36
CA MET A 282 -1.93 10.37 -26.25
C MET A 282 -2.81 9.65 -25.23
N MET A 283 -3.86 8.96 -25.69
CA MET A 283 -4.77 8.22 -24.81
C MET A 283 -4.04 7.08 -24.07
N ALA A 284 -3.18 6.33 -24.76
CA ALA A 284 -2.35 5.30 -24.12
C ALA A 284 -1.39 5.91 -23.09
N PHE A 285 -0.78 7.05 -23.44
CA PHE A 285 0.14 7.75 -22.57
C PHE A 285 -0.53 8.24 -21.27
N MET A 286 -1.74 8.80 -21.37
CA MET A 286 -2.54 9.18 -20.21
C MET A 286 -2.82 7.99 -19.30
N GLN A 287 -3.16 6.83 -19.85
CA GLN A 287 -3.39 5.62 -19.06
C GLN A 287 -2.10 5.12 -18.40
N TYR A 288 -0.95 5.15 -19.08
CA TYR A 288 0.33 4.82 -18.46
C TYR A 288 0.69 5.79 -17.33
N ALA A 289 0.46 7.09 -17.52
CA ALA A 289 0.69 8.07 -16.46
C ALA A 289 -0.15 7.77 -15.21
N LEU A 290 -1.44 7.42 -15.39
CA LEU A 290 -2.32 7.00 -14.30
C LEU A 290 -1.81 5.74 -13.60
N GLN A 291 -1.38 4.71 -14.35
CA GLN A 291 -0.85 3.47 -13.80
C GLN A 291 0.44 3.71 -13.00
N ILE A 292 1.34 4.58 -13.48
CA ILE A 292 2.55 4.98 -12.78
C ILE A 292 2.19 5.67 -11.46
N ILE A 293 1.30 6.67 -11.49
CA ILE A 293 0.87 7.39 -10.30
C ILE A 293 0.26 6.43 -9.26
N MET A 294 -0.62 5.51 -9.71
CA MET A 294 -1.22 4.50 -8.83
C MET A 294 -0.19 3.53 -8.23
N SER A 295 0.84 3.15 -9.00
CA SER A 295 1.93 2.30 -8.49
C SER A 295 2.72 2.98 -7.37
N PHE A 296 3.03 4.27 -7.50
CA PHE A 296 3.68 5.06 -6.45
C PHE A 296 2.79 5.22 -5.22
N MET A 297 1.48 5.41 -5.40
CA MET A 297 0.52 5.45 -4.30
C MET A 297 0.49 4.13 -3.52
N MET A 298 0.52 2.98 -4.22
CA MET A 298 0.59 1.66 -3.59
C MET A 298 1.88 1.48 -2.78
N ILE A 299 3.03 1.92 -3.30
CA ILE A 299 4.30 1.89 -2.56
C ILE A 299 4.21 2.74 -1.29
N SER A 300 3.59 3.92 -1.37
CA SER A 300 3.40 4.80 -0.20
C SER A 300 2.59 4.16 0.90
N LEU A 301 1.57 3.36 0.56
CA LEU A 301 0.76 2.62 1.54
C LEU A 301 1.59 1.64 2.37
N VAL A 302 2.61 1.01 1.78
CA VAL A 302 3.52 0.12 2.53
C VAL A 302 4.21 0.87 3.66
N PHE A 303 4.69 2.09 3.39
CA PHE A 303 5.34 2.92 4.41
C PHE A 303 4.39 3.41 5.52
N VAL A 304 3.09 3.51 5.24
CA VAL A 304 2.09 3.87 6.25
C VAL A 304 1.70 2.69 7.13
N ILE A 305 1.65 1.48 6.55
CA ILE A 305 1.24 0.25 7.26
C ILE A 305 2.39 -0.34 8.08
N MET A 306 3.64 -0.22 7.60
CA MET A 306 4.83 -0.83 8.21
C MET A 306 5.17 -0.35 9.65
N PRO A 307 4.91 0.92 10.07
CA PRO A 307 5.23 1.39 11.43
C PRO A 307 4.26 0.94 12.54
N ARG A 308 3.18 0.25 12.22
CA ARG A 308 2.21 -0.26 13.20
C ARG A 308 2.48 -1.70 13.55
#